data_bba51cecc62d279429e4f1a89ee3cc08
#
_entry.id   bba51cecc62d279429e4f1a89ee3cc08
#
_cell.length_a   1.000
_cell.length_b   1.000
_cell.length_c   1.000
_cell.angle_alpha   90.00
_cell.angle_beta   90.00
_cell.angle_gamma   90.00
#
_symmetry.space_group_name_H-M   'P 1'
#
loop_
_entity.id
_entity.type
_entity.pdbx_description
1 polymer ?
#
loop_
_entity_poly.entity_id
_entity_poly.type
_entity_poly.pdbx_seq_one_letter_code
_entity_poly.pdbx_strand_id
1 'polypeptide(L)'
;MRDLIIFIPSIEGGGVEKNLFYITNYIQSKFKNIYLITADKLKKYPFGKNIKLIMPSASSFNNQNRFIKSIICSYLLIKNFKKKKSLILSLQSNFFSIFISKIINAKVIIRLNTTPEKYISNFYKKFFFKFLYSLADEIIVNSNEFKKNLYKHFNLQSKVILNPIKIKKTKKKINFFKNFTHLKIISIGRLTDQKNHITLLKALNLLKNNFSIKFKLYLIGKGYKYGFLLNYIFNNDLQKNIKLAGYKKNASDYIKSSDLFVLTSNYEGLPNTLIEAQAAGVPIISTNCPSGPKEILMNGKLGDLFNPGDYINLCKKIHNYYKNRKLLKKKSILAKKYLYRFNYQKNLNEYVLTIRKYIKY
;
A
#
# COMPACT_ATOMS: atom_id res chain seq x y z
N MET A 1 -25.72 -21.27 1.29
CA MET A 1 -24.59 -20.37 1.66
C MET A 1 -23.63 -20.30 0.50
N ARG A 2 -23.24 -19.10 0.07
CA ARG A 2 -22.32 -18.91 -1.07
C ARG A 2 -20.90 -19.31 -0.72
N ASP A 3 -20.14 -19.79 -1.69
CA ASP A 3 -18.69 -19.96 -1.59
C ASP A 3 -18.01 -18.57 -1.60
N LEU A 4 -17.06 -18.34 -0.68
CA LEU A 4 -16.29 -17.10 -0.63
C LEU A 4 -15.02 -17.21 -1.50
N ILE A 5 -14.91 -16.39 -2.52
CA ILE A 5 -13.78 -16.38 -3.45
C ILE A 5 -12.98 -15.09 -3.27
N ILE A 6 -11.71 -15.21 -2.97
CA ILE A 6 -10.77 -14.09 -2.92
C ILE A 6 -10.05 -14.03 -4.25
N PHE A 7 -10.23 -12.93 -4.99
CA PHE A 7 -9.64 -12.73 -6.31
C PHE A 7 -8.46 -11.78 -6.25
N ILE A 8 -7.26 -12.30 -6.53
CA ILE A 8 -6.00 -11.54 -6.54
C ILE A 8 -5.02 -12.14 -7.55
N PRO A 9 -5.03 -11.71 -8.80
CA PRO A 9 -4.23 -12.29 -9.87
C PRO A 9 -2.72 -12.29 -9.64
N SER A 10 -2.18 -11.25 -8.95
CA SER A 10 -0.73 -11.11 -8.77
C SER A 10 -0.35 -10.86 -7.31
N ILE A 11 0.69 -11.56 -6.82
CA ILE A 11 1.22 -11.48 -5.46
C ILE A 11 2.71 -11.10 -5.52
N GLU A 12 2.98 -9.80 -5.62
CA GLU A 12 4.33 -9.24 -5.84
C GLU A 12 5.04 -8.76 -4.56
N GLY A 13 4.40 -8.87 -3.39
CA GLY A 13 4.99 -8.50 -2.10
C GLY A 13 4.87 -7.02 -1.74
N GLY A 14 3.75 -6.38 -2.05
CA GLY A 14 3.45 -4.98 -1.72
C GLY A 14 2.48 -4.79 -0.55
N GLY A 15 1.93 -3.58 -0.44
CA GLY A 15 0.96 -3.23 0.61
C GLY A 15 -0.39 -3.91 0.45
N VAL A 16 -0.83 -4.19 -0.78
CA VAL A 16 -2.08 -4.90 -1.07
C VAL A 16 -1.98 -6.34 -0.61
N GLU A 17 -0.88 -7.01 -0.91
CA GLU A 17 -0.60 -8.40 -0.54
C GLU A 17 -0.45 -8.55 0.97
N LYS A 18 0.14 -7.56 1.66
CA LYS A 18 0.18 -7.55 3.12
C LYS A 18 -1.23 -7.53 3.71
N ASN A 19 -2.12 -6.72 3.15
CA ASN A 19 -3.53 -6.69 3.55
C ASN A 19 -4.24 -8.00 3.20
N LEU A 20 -3.97 -8.59 2.03
CA LEU A 20 -4.48 -9.91 1.67
C LEU A 20 -4.17 -10.93 2.77
N PHE A 21 -2.90 -11.04 3.20
CA PHE A 21 -2.51 -11.99 4.25
C PHE A 21 -3.21 -11.73 5.58
N TYR A 22 -3.45 -10.48 5.93
CA TYR A 22 -4.19 -10.14 7.15
C TYR A 22 -5.66 -10.52 7.04
N ILE A 23 -6.31 -10.20 5.91
CA ILE A 23 -7.71 -10.51 5.65
C ILE A 23 -7.92 -12.03 5.64
N THR A 24 -7.14 -12.77 4.84
CA THR A 24 -7.28 -14.21 4.69
C THR A 24 -7.07 -14.96 6.00
N ASN A 25 -6.01 -14.63 6.74
CA ASN A 25 -5.73 -15.26 8.03
C ASN A 25 -6.79 -14.95 9.10
N TYR A 26 -7.50 -13.83 8.99
CA TYR A 26 -8.57 -13.50 9.93
C TYR A 26 -9.89 -14.17 9.56
N ILE A 27 -10.26 -14.17 8.28
CA ILE A 27 -11.57 -14.70 7.84
C ILE A 27 -11.63 -16.23 7.78
N GLN A 28 -10.48 -16.93 7.68
CA GLN A 28 -10.45 -18.40 7.58
C GLN A 28 -11.16 -19.13 8.73
N SER A 29 -11.23 -18.55 9.93
CA SER A 29 -11.94 -19.10 11.08
C SER A 29 -13.42 -18.68 11.14
N LYS A 30 -13.88 -17.81 10.23
CA LYS A 30 -15.22 -17.21 10.25
C LYS A 30 -16.13 -17.71 9.13
N PHE A 31 -15.56 -18.35 8.09
CA PHE A 31 -16.28 -18.87 6.93
C PHE A 31 -15.76 -20.28 6.59
N LYS A 32 -16.65 -21.17 6.10
CA LYS A 32 -16.31 -22.57 5.82
C LYS A 32 -15.60 -22.76 4.48
N ASN A 33 -16.19 -22.27 3.40
CA ASN A 33 -15.69 -22.49 2.04
C ASN A 33 -15.00 -21.22 1.53
N ILE A 34 -13.69 -21.14 1.65
CA ILE A 34 -12.90 -20.03 1.18
C ILE A 34 -11.93 -20.52 0.11
N TYR A 35 -11.99 -19.85 -1.03
CA TYR A 35 -11.11 -20.09 -2.17
C TYR A 35 -10.27 -18.86 -2.45
N LEU A 36 -9.01 -19.02 -2.77
CA LEU A 36 -8.15 -17.93 -3.22
C LEU A 36 -7.68 -18.24 -4.63
N ILE A 37 -8.00 -17.33 -5.57
CA ILE A 37 -7.61 -17.44 -6.97
C ILE A 37 -6.46 -16.49 -7.26
N THR A 38 -5.32 -17.04 -7.71
CA THR A 38 -4.13 -16.28 -8.12
C THR A 38 -3.41 -16.99 -9.25
N ALA A 39 -2.72 -16.25 -10.11
CA ALA A 39 -1.86 -16.82 -11.14
C ALA A 39 -0.43 -17.09 -10.65
N ASP A 40 -0.06 -16.58 -9.48
CA ASP A 40 1.29 -16.75 -8.92
C ASP A 40 1.41 -18.02 -8.09
N LYS A 41 2.35 -18.90 -8.48
CA LYS A 41 2.75 -20.06 -7.70
C LYS A 41 3.77 -19.63 -6.65
N LEU A 42 3.35 -19.62 -5.39
CA LEU A 42 4.21 -19.24 -4.27
C LEU A 42 5.00 -20.43 -3.75
N LYS A 43 6.30 -20.26 -3.49
CA LYS A 43 7.15 -21.28 -2.85
C LYS A 43 6.70 -21.63 -1.43
N LYS A 44 6.09 -20.69 -0.71
CA LYS A 44 5.54 -20.85 0.65
C LYS A 44 4.23 -20.07 0.76
N TYR A 45 3.18 -20.78 1.12
CA TYR A 45 1.84 -20.19 1.26
C TYR A 45 1.63 -19.69 2.70
N PRO A 46 1.60 -18.37 2.94
CA PRO A 46 1.36 -17.81 4.27
C PRO A 46 -0.12 -17.78 4.65
N PHE A 47 -0.95 -18.54 3.94
CA PHE A 47 -2.39 -18.62 4.15
C PHE A 47 -2.72 -19.72 5.17
N GLY A 48 -3.83 -19.54 5.88
CA GLY A 48 -4.30 -20.55 6.82
C GLY A 48 -4.79 -21.84 6.12
N LYS A 49 -4.81 -22.93 6.86
CA LYS A 49 -5.14 -24.29 6.36
C LYS A 49 -6.55 -24.41 5.73
N ASN A 50 -7.48 -23.53 6.10
CA ASN A 50 -8.86 -23.56 5.61
C ASN A 50 -9.08 -22.82 4.29
N ILE A 51 -8.02 -22.31 3.64
CA ILE A 51 -8.11 -21.61 2.35
C ILE A 51 -7.69 -22.55 1.23
N LYS A 52 -8.63 -22.87 0.34
CA LYS A 52 -8.38 -23.68 -0.85
C LYS A 52 -7.78 -22.78 -1.95
N LEU A 53 -6.56 -23.12 -2.40
CA LEU A 53 -5.88 -22.35 -3.44
C LEU A 53 -6.28 -22.89 -4.83
N ILE A 54 -6.62 -21.97 -5.73
CA ILE A 54 -6.88 -22.27 -7.14
C ILE A 54 -5.86 -21.47 -7.96
N MET A 55 -4.97 -22.21 -8.63
CA MET A 55 -3.85 -21.66 -9.40
C MET A 55 -3.70 -22.44 -10.70
N PRO A 56 -3.05 -21.87 -11.72
CA PRO A 56 -2.66 -22.64 -12.91
C PRO A 56 -1.62 -23.70 -12.56
N SER A 57 -1.65 -24.81 -13.26
CA SER A 57 -0.67 -25.91 -13.08
C SER A 57 0.75 -25.49 -13.45
N ALA A 58 0.91 -24.69 -14.49
CA ALA A 58 2.22 -24.22 -14.96
C ALA A 58 2.77 -23.06 -14.14
N SER A 59 4.06 -23.14 -13.75
CA SER A 59 4.77 -22.07 -13.04
C SER A 59 5.26 -20.93 -13.95
N SER A 60 5.20 -21.12 -15.28
CA SER A 60 5.59 -20.11 -16.29
C SER A 60 4.81 -18.79 -16.18
N PHE A 61 3.65 -18.80 -15.55
CA PHE A 61 2.82 -17.61 -15.38
C PHE A 61 3.31 -16.63 -14.31
N ASN A 62 4.25 -17.01 -13.45
CA ASN A 62 4.79 -16.10 -12.42
C ASN A 62 5.43 -14.85 -13.02
N ASN A 63 6.08 -14.97 -14.17
CA ASN A 63 6.79 -13.88 -14.84
C ASN A 63 5.90 -13.03 -15.77
N GLN A 64 4.64 -13.41 -15.94
CA GLN A 64 3.70 -12.68 -16.80
C GLN A 64 3.26 -11.35 -16.18
N ASN A 65 2.86 -10.42 -17.03
CA ASN A 65 2.30 -9.15 -16.59
C ASN A 65 0.93 -9.37 -15.91
N ARG A 66 0.48 -8.37 -15.15
CA ARG A 66 -0.78 -8.46 -14.38
C ARG A 66 -2.01 -8.63 -15.25
N PHE A 67 -2.02 -8.15 -16.48
CA PHE A 67 -3.14 -8.29 -17.40
C PHE A 67 -3.35 -9.76 -17.78
N ILE A 68 -2.29 -10.45 -18.23
CA ILE A 68 -2.31 -11.89 -18.55
C ILE A 68 -2.72 -12.71 -17.32
N LYS A 69 -2.14 -12.41 -16.14
CA LYS A 69 -2.52 -13.07 -14.87
C LYS A 69 -4.01 -12.90 -14.58
N SER A 70 -4.59 -11.72 -14.90
CA SER A 70 -6.02 -11.48 -14.71
C SER A 70 -6.89 -12.30 -15.64
N ILE A 71 -6.50 -12.49 -16.89
CA ILE A 71 -7.19 -13.37 -17.85
C ILE A 71 -7.18 -14.82 -17.35
N ILE A 72 -6.00 -15.32 -16.93
CA ILE A 72 -5.86 -16.68 -16.40
C ILE A 72 -6.76 -16.89 -15.18
N CYS A 73 -6.75 -15.96 -14.23
CA CYS A 73 -7.60 -16.03 -13.04
C CYS A 73 -9.09 -15.94 -13.39
N SER A 74 -9.46 -15.21 -14.43
CA SER A 74 -10.84 -15.14 -14.95
C SER A 74 -11.30 -16.49 -15.50
N TYR A 75 -10.44 -17.15 -16.27
CA TYR A 75 -10.71 -18.51 -16.76
C TYR A 75 -10.89 -19.50 -15.60
N LEU A 76 -9.98 -19.48 -14.62
CA LEU A 76 -10.07 -20.36 -13.44
C LEU A 76 -11.35 -20.09 -12.64
N LEU A 77 -11.77 -18.84 -12.53
CA LEU A 77 -13.00 -18.44 -11.84
C LEU A 77 -14.24 -19.02 -12.56
N ILE A 78 -14.34 -18.88 -13.88
CA ILE A 78 -15.44 -19.44 -14.67
C ILE A 78 -15.44 -20.98 -14.58
N LYS A 79 -14.30 -21.62 -14.82
CA LYS A 79 -14.16 -23.09 -14.82
C LYS A 79 -14.66 -23.71 -13.50
N ASN A 80 -14.35 -23.10 -12.35
CA ASN A 80 -14.63 -23.71 -11.05
C ASN A 80 -15.98 -23.26 -10.44
N PHE A 81 -16.57 -22.11 -10.87
CA PHE A 81 -17.69 -21.50 -10.15
C PHE A 81 -18.90 -21.13 -11.02
N LYS A 82 -18.90 -21.36 -12.35
CA LYS A 82 -20.03 -21.02 -13.25
C LYS A 82 -21.39 -21.56 -12.78
N LYS A 83 -21.41 -22.70 -12.10
CA LYS A 83 -22.65 -23.35 -11.63
C LYS A 83 -22.83 -23.25 -10.10
N LYS A 84 -22.06 -22.41 -9.41
CA LYS A 84 -22.06 -22.33 -7.94
C LYS A 84 -22.50 -20.93 -7.48
N LYS A 85 -23.37 -20.88 -6.50
CA LYS A 85 -23.65 -19.61 -5.80
C LYS A 85 -22.39 -19.13 -5.08
N SER A 86 -21.82 -18.00 -5.47
CA SER A 86 -20.54 -17.50 -4.96
C SER A 86 -20.56 -16.01 -4.66
N LEU A 87 -19.65 -15.59 -3.78
CA LEU A 87 -19.34 -14.21 -3.46
C LEU A 87 -17.85 -13.96 -3.74
N ILE A 88 -17.54 -13.01 -4.60
CA ILE A 88 -16.17 -12.63 -4.94
C ILE A 88 -15.76 -11.43 -4.10
N LEU A 89 -14.66 -11.56 -3.34
CA LEU A 89 -13.93 -10.43 -2.75
C LEU A 89 -12.71 -10.12 -3.63
N SER A 90 -12.81 -9.09 -4.44
CA SER A 90 -11.76 -8.68 -5.35
C SER A 90 -10.82 -7.67 -4.70
N LEU A 91 -9.52 -7.98 -4.66
CA LEU A 91 -8.48 -7.11 -4.10
C LEU A 91 -7.59 -6.47 -5.17
N GLN A 92 -7.64 -7.00 -6.39
CA GLN A 92 -6.93 -6.48 -7.57
C GLN A 92 -7.70 -6.80 -8.84
N SER A 93 -7.39 -6.07 -9.94
CA SER A 93 -7.97 -6.33 -11.27
C SER A 93 -9.51 -6.33 -11.26
N ASN A 94 -10.09 -5.34 -10.57
CA ASN A 94 -11.53 -5.25 -10.31
C ASN A 94 -12.38 -5.26 -11.59
N PHE A 95 -11.84 -4.78 -12.72
CA PHE A 95 -12.49 -4.89 -14.03
C PHE A 95 -12.88 -6.35 -14.34
N PHE A 96 -11.89 -7.25 -14.28
CA PHE A 96 -12.11 -8.66 -14.60
C PHE A 96 -13.07 -9.32 -13.61
N SER A 97 -12.93 -9.08 -12.32
CA SER A 97 -13.79 -9.69 -11.31
C SER A 97 -15.25 -9.23 -11.41
N ILE A 98 -15.51 -7.96 -11.73
CA ILE A 98 -16.86 -7.44 -11.95
C ILE A 98 -17.45 -8.08 -13.20
N PHE A 99 -16.74 -8.05 -14.32
CA PHE A 99 -17.22 -8.62 -15.58
C PHE A 99 -17.57 -10.11 -15.45
N ILE A 100 -16.63 -10.90 -14.89
CA ILE A 100 -16.85 -12.33 -14.70
C ILE A 100 -17.96 -12.61 -13.69
N SER A 101 -18.12 -11.79 -12.65
CA SER A 101 -19.22 -11.97 -11.68
C SER A 101 -20.59 -11.96 -12.35
N LYS A 102 -20.78 -11.15 -13.38
CA LYS A 102 -22.03 -11.11 -14.15
C LYS A 102 -22.22 -12.36 -15.00
N ILE A 103 -21.15 -12.87 -15.62
CA ILE A 103 -21.20 -14.11 -16.43
C ILE A 103 -21.57 -15.32 -15.58
N ILE A 104 -21.03 -15.44 -14.35
CA ILE A 104 -21.28 -16.60 -13.48
C ILE A 104 -22.41 -16.37 -12.46
N ASN A 105 -23.12 -15.25 -12.55
CA ASN A 105 -24.18 -14.83 -11.62
C ASN A 105 -23.72 -14.85 -10.13
N ALA A 106 -22.51 -14.32 -9.87
CA ALA A 106 -21.95 -14.18 -8.55
C ALA A 106 -22.12 -12.77 -8.00
N LYS A 107 -22.20 -12.64 -6.67
CA LYS A 107 -22.04 -11.34 -6.00
C LYS A 107 -20.58 -10.91 -5.99
N VAL A 108 -20.32 -9.59 -6.08
CA VAL A 108 -18.95 -9.08 -6.09
C VAL A 108 -18.76 -7.86 -5.17
N ILE A 109 -17.84 -8.01 -4.23
CA ILE A 109 -17.30 -6.93 -3.40
C ILE A 109 -15.95 -6.55 -3.96
N ILE A 110 -15.77 -5.30 -4.36
CA ILE A 110 -14.47 -4.82 -4.86
C ILE A 110 -13.77 -3.95 -3.82
N ARG A 111 -12.45 -4.08 -3.74
CA ARG A 111 -11.60 -3.19 -2.95
C ARG A 111 -10.75 -2.32 -3.85
N LEU A 112 -10.96 -1.01 -3.76
CA LEU A 112 -10.15 -0.04 -4.50
C LEU A 112 -8.90 0.33 -3.66
N ASN A 113 -7.72 0.24 -4.30
CA ASN A 113 -6.43 0.46 -3.64
C ASN A 113 -5.71 1.73 -4.12
N THR A 114 -6.14 2.30 -5.24
CA THR A 114 -5.59 3.51 -5.87
C THR A 114 -6.73 4.46 -6.15
N THR A 115 -6.50 5.73 -5.92
CA THR A 115 -7.49 6.78 -6.08
C THR A 115 -7.97 6.94 -7.51
N PRO A 116 -9.22 7.42 -7.72
CA PRO A 116 -9.81 7.55 -9.04
C PRO A 116 -9.16 8.65 -9.90
N GLU A 117 -8.39 9.57 -9.30
CA GLU A 117 -7.74 10.67 -10.03
C GLU A 117 -6.87 10.19 -11.20
N LYS A 118 -6.34 8.98 -11.11
CA LYS A 118 -5.61 8.34 -12.20
C LYS A 118 -6.47 8.11 -13.46
N TYR A 119 -7.78 7.99 -13.31
CA TYR A 119 -8.73 7.65 -14.39
C TYR A 119 -9.56 8.84 -14.87
N ILE A 120 -9.45 10.01 -14.22
CA ILE A 120 -10.28 11.19 -14.47
C ILE A 120 -9.79 12.02 -15.66
N SER A 121 -8.53 11.86 -16.08
CA SER A 121 -7.91 12.65 -17.15
C SER A 121 -8.60 12.52 -18.53
N ASN A 122 -9.49 11.53 -18.70
CA ASN A 122 -10.22 11.30 -19.93
C ASN A 122 -11.69 11.05 -19.60
N PHE A 123 -12.59 11.81 -20.24
CA PHE A 123 -14.06 11.72 -20.04
C PHE A 123 -14.60 10.31 -20.28
N TYR A 124 -14.18 9.64 -21.35
CA TYR A 124 -14.61 8.28 -21.69
C TYR A 124 -14.18 7.26 -20.63
N LYS A 125 -12.94 7.37 -20.15
CA LYS A 125 -12.45 6.52 -19.06
C LYS A 125 -13.24 6.76 -17.77
N LYS A 126 -13.55 8.01 -17.46
CA LYS A 126 -14.35 8.35 -16.28
C LYS A 126 -15.73 7.71 -16.34
N PHE A 127 -16.44 7.85 -17.50
CA PHE A 127 -17.75 7.24 -17.70
C PHE A 127 -17.69 5.72 -17.62
N PHE A 128 -16.73 5.11 -18.29
CA PHE A 128 -16.51 3.67 -18.27
C PHE A 128 -16.29 3.12 -16.86
N PHE A 129 -15.40 3.75 -16.07
CA PHE A 129 -15.15 3.29 -14.70
C PHE A 129 -16.32 3.55 -13.76
N LYS A 130 -17.07 4.64 -13.96
CA LYS A 130 -18.32 4.89 -13.23
C LYS A 130 -19.31 3.75 -13.47
N PHE A 131 -19.58 3.44 -14.73
CA PHE A 131 -20.47 2.35 -15.11
C PHE A 131 -19.98 1.00 -14.56
N LEU A 132 -18.73 0.68 -14.78
CA LEU A 132 -18.16 -0.58 -14.32
C LEU A 132 -18.28 -0.76 -12.79
N TYR A 133 -17.89 0.25 -12.02
CA TYR A 133 -17.91 0.16 -10.56
C TYR A 133 -19.35 0.17 -10.00
N SER A 134 -20.33 0.76 -10.68
CA SER A 134 -21.73 0.70 -10.28
C SER A 134 -22.32 -0.73 -10.36
N LEU A 135 -21.70 -1.62 -11.12
CA LEU A 135 -22.09 -3.03 -11.21
C LEU A 135 -21.63 -3.87 -10.00
N ALA A 136 -20.75 -3.36 -9.14
CA ALA A 136 -20.35 -4.06 -7.94
C ALA A 136 -21.43 -3.99 -6.85
N ASP A 137 -21.61 -5.08 -6.10
CA ASP A 137 -22.58 -5.13 -5.00
C ASP A 137 -22.13 -4.31 -3.78
N GLU A 138 -20.81 -4.18 -3.56
CA GLU A 138 -20.23 -3.31 -2.55
C GLU A 138 -18.86 -2.82 -2.99
N ILE A 139 -18.56 -1.55 -2.70
CA ILE A 139 -17.23 -0.95 -2.95
C ILE A 139 -16.57 -0.66 -1.61
N ILE A 140 -15.39 -1.23 -1.37
CA ILE A 140 -14.56 -0.94 -0.21
C ILE A 140 -13.43 -0.01 -0.64
N VAL A 141 -13.23 1.06 0.11
CA VAL A 141 -12.09 1.98 -0.02
C VAL A 141 -11.30 2.02 1.29
N ASN A 142 -10.06 2.46 1.23
CA ASN A 142 -9.15 2.39 2.37
C ASN A 142 -8.93 3.72 3.12
N SER A 143 -9.65 4.79 2.74
CA SER A 143 -9.59 6.09 3.43
C SER A 143 -10.88 6.88 3.25
N ASN A 144 -11.16 7.81 4.17
CA ASN A 144 -12.30 8.71 4.05
C ASN A 144 -12.14 9.71 2.90
N GLU A 145 -10.91 10.16 2.65
CA GLU A 145 -10.59 11.01 1.50
C GLU A 145 -10.89 10.29 0.20
N PHE A 146 -10.52 9.01 0.09
CA PHE A 146 -10.85 8.19 -1.09
C PHE A 146 -12.37 8.05 -1.27
N LYS A 147 -13.13 7.81 -0.19
CA LYS A 147 -14.61 7.78 -0.23
C LYS A 147 -15.18 9.08 -0.79
N LYS A 148 -14.71 10.23 -0.29
CA LYS A 148 -15.14 11.56 -0.76
C LYS A 148 -14.82 11.77 -2.24
N ASN A 149 -13.61 11.41 -2.67
CA ASN A 149 -13.19 11.54 -4.07
C ASN A 149 -13.98 10.61 -4.99
N LEU A 150 -14.23 9.37 -4.57
CA LEU A 150 -15.05 8.43 -5.34
C LEU A 150 -16.47 8.96 -5.53
N TYR A 151 -17.08 9.47 -4.48
CA TYR A 151 -18.41 10.10 -4.55
C TYR A 151 -18.39 11.34 -5.44
N LYS A 152 -17.47 12.27 -5.23
CA LYS A 152 -17.34 13.52 -5.99
C LYS A 152 -17.21 13.28 -7.51
N HIS A 153 -16.39 12.29 -7.91
CA HIS A 153 -16.05 12.10 -9.32
C HIS A 153 -16.95 11.10 -10.04
N PHE A 154 -17.48 10.11 -9.34
CA PHE A 154 -18.26 9.03 -9.93
C PHE A 154 -19.69 8.92 -9.39
N ASN A 155 -20.05 9.67 -8.34
CA ASN A 155 -21.32 9.55 -7.62
C ASN A 155 -21.58 8.12 -7.12
N LEU A 156 -20.53 7.43 -6.64
CA LEU A 156 -20.62 6.07 -6.14
C LEU A 156 -20.44 6.04 -4.62
N GLN A 157 -21.34 5.32 -3.94
CA GLN A 157 -21.21 5.04 -2.51
C GLN A 157 -20.13 4.01 -2.26
N SER A 158 -19.46 4.10 -1.12
CA SER A 158 -18.45 3.12 -0.72
C SER A 158 -18.31 3.02 0.79
N LYS A 159 -17.92 1.84 1.25
CA LYS A 159 -17.60 1.58 2.65
C LYS A 159 -16.11 1.83 2.92
N VAL A 160 -15.79 2.58 3.96
CA VAL A 160 -14.40 2.79 4.37
C VAL A 160 -13.96 1.66 5.30
N ILE A 161 -12.91 0.93 4.94
CA ILE A 161 -12.22 0.00 5.83
C ILE A 161 -10.73 0.32 5.77
N LEU A 162 -10.23 0.97 6.83
CA LEU A 162 -8.82 1.34 6.92
C LEU A 162 -7.92 0.11 6.95
N ASN A 163 -6.69 0.25 6.45
CA ASN A 163 -5.75 -0.86 6.44
C ASN A 163 -5.47 -1.38 7.87
N PRO A 164 -5.65 -2.68 8.13
CA PRO A 164 -5.33 -3.24 9.43
C PRO A 164 -3.81 -3.30 9.62
N ILE A 165 -3.32 -2.88 10.77
CA ILE A 165 -1.90 -3.03 11.11
C ILE A 165 -1.74 -3.92 12.33
N LYS A 166 -1.00 -5.00 12.15
CA LYS A 166 -0.51 -5.82 13.25
C LYS A 166 0.79 -5.20 13.76
N ILE A 167 0.70 -4.41 14.83
CA ILE A 167 1.88 -3.86 15.49
C ILE A 167 2.64 -5.01 16.14
N LYS A 168 3.70 -5.46 15.50
CA LYS A 168 4.61 -6.43 16.12
C LYS A 168 5.46 -5.70 17.16
N LYS A 169 5.48 -6.18 18.39
CA LYS A 169 6.53 -5.82 19.34
C LYS A 169 7.83 -6.44 18.84
N THR A 170 8.53 -5.75 17.93
CA THR A 170 9.81 -6.24 17.42
C THR A 170 10.85 -6.11 18.52
N LYS A 171 11.39 -7.24 19.01
CA LYS A 171 12.50 -7.29 19.96
C LYS A 171 13.84 -6.91 19.32
N LYS A 172 13.97 -7.07 17.98
CA LYS A 172 15.22 -6.76 17.25
C LYS A 172 15.15 -5.37 16.61
N LYS A 173 16.05 -4.50 17.03
CA LYS A 173 16.37 -3.24 16.34
C LYS A 173 17.50 -3.55 15.37
N ILE A 174 17.19 -3.57 14.05
CA ILE A 174 18.23 -3.77 13.04
C ILE A 174 18.89 -2.41 12.81
N ASN A 175 20.11 -2.27 13.29
CA ASN A 175 20.87 -1.02 13.15
C ASN A 175 21.71 -1.04 11.87
N PHE A 176 21.21 -0.44 10.80
CA PHE A 176 21.99 -0.22 9.56
C PHE A 176 23.03 0.90 9.65
N PHE A 177 22.83 1.78 10.59
CA PHE A 177 23.59 2.99 10.71
C PHE A 177 24.73 2.83 11.74
N LYS A 178 25.34 1.61 11.79
CA LYS A 178 26.45 1.34 12.71
C LYS A 178 27.47 2.48 12.66
N ASN A 179 27.84 3.00 13.82
CA ASN A 179 28.84 4.06 14.00
C ASN A 179 28.51 5.40 13.29
N PHE A 180 27.28 5.63 12.87
CA PHE A 180 26.86 6.89 12.28
C PHE A 180 26.00 7.70 13.26
N THR A 181 26.50 8.87 13.68
CA THR A 181 25.91 9.70 14.75
C THR A 181 25.01 10.83 14.21
N HIS A 182 25.13 11.17 12.92
CA HIS A 182 24.38 12.26 12.30
C HIS A 182 22.97 11.83 11.86
N LEU A 183 22.34 12.58 10.95
CA LEU A 183 20.96 12.40 10.55
C LEU A 183 20.73 11.08 9.77
N LYS A 184 19.92 10.19 10.33
CA LYS A 184 19.57 8.88 9.79
C LYS A 184 18.20 8.93 9.15
N ILE A 185 18.13 8.83 7.83
CA ILE A 185 16.89 8.92 7.05
C ILE A 185 16.55 7.55 6.47
N ILE A 186 15.28 7.21 6.47
CA ILE A 186 14.77 6.01 5.80
C ILE A 186 13.60 6.34 4.89
N SER A 187 13.56 5.72 3.72
CA SER A 187 12.40 5.68 2.84
C SER A 187 12.14 4.26 2.37
N ILE A 188 10.86 3.85 2.32
CA ILE A 188 10.48 2.48 1.98
C ILE A 188 9.38 2.51 0.93
N GLY A 189 9.64 1.91 -0.23
CA GLY A 189 8.67 1.82 -1.30
C GLY A 189 9.25 1.20 -2.57
N ARG A 190 8.37 0.81 -3.53
CA ARG A 190 8.82 0.36 -4.84
C ARG A 190 9.57 1.50 -5.55
N LEU A 191 10.62 1.17 -6.29
CA LEU A 191 11.37 2.15 -7.08
C LEU A 191 10.66 2.41 -8.41
N THR A 192 9.63 3.25 -8.37
CA THR A 192 8.72 3.54 -9.48
C THR A 192 8.39 5.04 -9.52
N ASP A 193 7.82 5.53 -10.62
CA ASP A 193 7.35 6.92 -10.73
C ASP A 193 6.29 7.27 -9.69
N GLN A 194 5.45 6.30 -9.30
CA GLN A 194 4.47 6.49 -8.23
C GLN A 194 5.12 6.94 -6.92
N LYS A 195 6.23 6.31 -6.53
CA LYS A 195 6.91 6.58 -5.25
C LYS A 195 7.86 7.77 -5.31
N ASN A 196 8.22 8.20 -6.50
CA ASN A 196 8.96 9.44 -6.80
C ASN A 196 10.17 9.70 -5.87
N HIS A 197 11.00 8.66 -5.68
CA HIS A 197 12.17 8.76 -4.80
C HIS A 197 13.21 9.80 -5.27
N ILE A 198 13.19 10.17 -6.57
CA ILE A 198 14.07 11.22 -7.10
C ILE A 198 13.85 12.57 -6.39
N THR A 199 12.63 12.88 -5.97
CA THR A 199 12.32 14.08 -5.17
C THR A 199 13.11 14.08 -3.86
N LEU A 200 13.22 12.93 -3.19
CA LEU A 200 14.05 12.80 -1.98
C LEU A 200 15.53 12.97 -2.27
N LEU A 201 16.03 12.35 -3.35
CA LEU A 201 17.43 12.47 -3.72
C LEU A 201 17.82 13.92 -4.06
N LYS A 202 16.98 14.66 -4.80
CA LYS A 202 17.16 16.08 -5.08
C LYS A 202 17.19 16.92 -3.82
N ALA A 203 16.25 16.69 -2.90
CA ALA A 203 16.20 17.40 -1.60
C ALA A 203 17.46 17.16 -0.77
N LEU A 204 17.97 15.92 -0.74
CA LEU A 204 19.18 15.57 0.01
C LEU A 204 20.45 16.10 -0.64
N ASN A 205 20.48 16.22 -1.97
CA ASN A 205 21.57 16.89 -2.68
C ASN A 205 21.65 18.37 -2.29
N LEU A 206 20.52 19.08 -2.31
CA LEU A 206 20.47 20.46 -1.80
C LEU A 206 20.88 20.57 -0.34
N LEU A 207 20.46 19.60 0.50
CA LEU A 207 20.81 19.59 1.93
C LEU A 207 22.32 19.45 2.14
N LYS A 208 22.99 18.61 1.35
CA LYS A 208 24.46 18.45 1.36
C LYS A 208 25.17 19.72 0.93
N ASN A 209 24.77 20.28 -0.23
CA ASN A 209 25.50 21.37 -0.86
C ASN A 209 25.28 22.72 -0.17
N ASN A 210 24.03 23.04 0.23
CA ASN A 210 23.70 24.35 0.76
C ASN A 210 23.82 24.45 2.29
N PHE A 211 23.77 23.32 3.01
CA PHE A 211 23.75 23.33 4.49
C PHE A 211 24.85 22.46 5.12
N SER A 212 25.68 21.79 4.33
CA SER A 212 26.78 20.92 4.80
C SER A 212 26.36 19.90 5.85
N ILE A 213 25.09 19.46 5.84
CA ILE A 213 24.56 18.52 6.83
C ILE A 213 25.01 17.11 6.50
N LYS A 214 25.62 16.44 7.48
CA LYS A 214 26.00 15.03 7.39
C LYS A 214 24.77 14.14 7.63
N PHE A 215 24.41 13.32 6.64
CA PHE A 215 23.28 12.38 6.70
C PHE A 215 23.61 11.05 6.06
N LYS A 216 22.81 10.03 6.37
CA LYS A 216 22.72 8.78 5.61
C LYS A 216 21.26 8.47 5.30
N LEU A 217 20.98 8.12 4.04
CA LEU A 217 19.71 7.59 3.58
C LEU A 217 19.80 6.10 3.30
N TYR A 218 18.88 5.32 3.86
CA TYR A 218 18.58 3.97 3.40
C TYR A 218 17.25 3.96 2.65
N LEU A 219 17.32 3.65 1.37
CA LEU A 219 16.16 3.51 0.51
C LEU A 219 15.90 2.02 0.29
N ILE A 220 14.79 1.52 0.88
CA ILE A 220 14.42 0.11 0.85
C ILE A 220 13.32 -0.11 -0.19
N GLY A 221 13.62 -0.94 -1.19
CA GLY A 221 12.67 -1.31 -2.23
C GLY A 221 13.35 -1.85 -3.48
N LYS A 222 12.54 -2.30 -4.43
CA LYS A 222 12.95 -2.70 -5.78
C LYS A 222 12.00 -2.10 -6.82
N GLY A 223 12.45 -1.96 -8.04
CA GLY A 223 11.63 -1.46 -9.15
C GLY A 223 12.47 -0.98 -10.33
N TYR A 224 11.80 -0.68 -11.43
CA TYR A 224 12.43 -0.34 -12.71
C TYR A 224 13.21 0.99 -12.70
N LYS A 225 12.99 1.84 -11.70
CA LYS A 225 13.77 3.10 -11.55
C LYS A 225 15.11 2.90 -10.81
N TYR A 226 15.52 1.65 -10.50
CA TYR A 226 16.76 1.41 -9.76
C TYR A 226 17.98 2.04 -10.45
N GLY A 227 18.19 1.75 -11.74
CA GLY A 227 19.32 2.30 -12.52
C GLY A 227 19.30 3.82 -12.62
N PHE A 228 18.11 4.41 -12.87
CA PHE A 228 17.94 5.86 -12.91
C PHE A 228 18.33 6.54 -11.59
N LEU A 229 17.89 5.98 -10.45
CA LEU A 229 18.24 6.52 -9.13
C LEU A 229 19.72 6.33 -8.82
N LEU A 230 20.30 5.20 -9.22
CA LEU A 230 21.72 4.92 -9.04
C LEU A 230 22.58 5.91 -9.81
N ASN A 231 22.26 6.17 -11.08
CA ASN A 231 22.96 7.16 -11.91
C ASN A 231 22.88 8.57 -11.29
N TYR A 232 21.70 8.97 -10.77
CA TYR A 232 21.56 10.25 -10.07
C TYR A 232 22.48 10.34 -8.84
N ILE A 233 22.59 9.26 -8.06
CA ILE A 233 23.47 9.18 -6.88
C ILE A 233 24.93 9.37 -7.29
N PHE A 234 25.36 8.71 -8.36
CA PHE A 234 26.74 8.83 -8.85
C PHE A 234 27.05 10.23 -9.40
N ASN A 235 26.18 10.77 -10.24
CA ASN A 235 26.39 12.09 -10.87
C ASN A 235 26.35 13.28 -9.89
N ASN A 236 25.94 13.04 -8.62
CA ASN A 236 25.88 14.08 -7.59
C ASN A 236 26.75 13.74 -6.34
N ASP A 237 27.69 12.82 -6.46
CA ASP A 237 28.61 12.40 -5.38
C ASP A 237 27.90 12.04 -4.05
N LEU A 238 26.78 11.34 -4.16
CA LEU A 238 25.96 10.93 -3.02
C LEU A 238 26.19 9.49 -2.55
N GLN A 239 27.16 8.75 -3.14
CA GLN A 239 27.40 7.32 -2.88
C GLN A 239 27.72 7.05 -1.40
N LYS A 240 28.47 7.95 -0.76
CA LYS A 240 28.80 7.87 0.67
C LYS A 240 27.60 8.16 1.58
N ASN A 241 26.56 8.83 1.07
CA ASN A 241 25.39 9.29 1.83
C ASN A 241 24.16 8.40 1.63
N ILE A 242 23.99 7.76 0.46
CA ILE A 242 22.75 7.09 0.05
C ILE A 242 23.01 5.64 -0.30
N LYS A 243 22.23 4.73 0.31
CA LYS A 243 22.27 3.30 -0.01
C LYS A 243 20.92 2.84 -0.53
N LEU A 244 20.90 2.35 -1.78
CA LEU A 244 19.79 1.59 -2.34
C LEU A 244 19.87 0.17 -1.76
N ALA A 245 19.07 -0.12 -0.73
CA ALA A 245 19.22 -1.32 0.12
C ALA A 245 18.48 -2.56 -0.43
N GLY A 246 17.87 -2.46 -1.62
CA GLY A 246 17.08 -3.52 -2.23
C GLY A 246 15.81 -3.86 -1.44
N TYR A 247 15.13 -4.93 -1.83
CA TYR A 247 13.95 -5.41 -1.13
C TYR A 247 14.30 -6.05 0.23
N LYS A 248 13.55 -5.72 1.27
CA LYS A 248 13.67 -6.34 2.60
C LYS A 248 12.31 -6.86 3.06
N LYS A 249 12.23 -8.14 3.42
CA LYS A 249 10.98 -8.82 3.82
C LYS A 249 10.28 -8.13 5.00
N ASN A 250 11.05 -7.65 5.99
CA ASN A 250 10.54 -6.98 7.19
C ASN A 250 11.01 -5.52 7.22
N ALA A 251 10.71 -4.75 6.17
CA ALA A 251 11.18 -3.37 6.03
C ALA A 251 10.83 -2.48 7.25
N SER A 252 9.73 -2.76 7.94
CA SER A 252 9.34 -2.07 9.18
C SER A 252 10.33 -2.18 10.34
N ASP A 253 11.14 -3.26 10.39
CA ASP A 253 12.12 -3.45 11.48
C ASP A 253 13.29 -2.47 11.37
N TYR A 254 13.50 -1.92 10.18
CA TYR A 254 14.56 -0.96 9.88
C TYR A 254 14.16 0.49 10.23
N ILE A 255 12.85 0.77 10.29
CA ILE A 255 12.36 2.13 10.57
C ILE A 255 12.82 2.59 11.97
N LYS A 256 12.80 1.71 12.96
CA LYS A 256 13.14 2.05 14.36
C LYS A 256 14.56 2.55 14.57
N SER A 257 15.49 2.26 13.65
CA SER A 257 16.88 2.70 13.73
C SER A 257 17.15 4.04 13.06
N SER A 258 16.12 4.64 12.42
CA SER A 258 16.24 5.93 11.77
C SER A 258 15.74 7.08 12.67
N ASP A 259 16.20 8.28 12.36
CA ASP A 259 15.75 9.52 13.01
C ASP A 259 14.53 10.10 12.30
N LEU A 260 14.41 9.84 10.98
CA LEU A 260 13.38 10.42 10.12
C LEU A 260 12.91 9.41 9.07
N PHE A 261 11.61 9.29 8.92
CA PHE A 261 10.97 8.57 7.79
C PHE A 261 10.46 9.60 6.77
N VAL A 262 10.78 9.39 5.48
CA VAL A 262 10.33 10.26 4.39
C VAL A 262 9.55 9.46 3.34
N LEU A 263 8.37 9.99 2.95
CA LEU A 263 7.56 9.49 1.83
C LEU A 263 7.41 10.58 0.77
N THR A 264 7.73 10.27 -0.49
CA THR A 264 7.74 11.24 -1.59
C THR A 264 6.77 10.92 -2.73
N SER A 265 5.78 10.07 -2.48
CA SER A 265 4.87 9.55 -3.50
C SER A 265 4.06 10.64 -4.22
N ASN A 266 3.83 10.46 -5.52
CA ASN A 266 2.97 11.31 -6.32
C ASN A 266 1.47 11.05 -6.05
N TYR A 267 1.11 9.80 -5.75
CA TYR A 267 -0.25 9.38 -5.38
C TYR A 267 -0.19 8.10 -4.53
N GLU A 268 -1.16 7.97 -3.63
CA GLU A 268 -1.31 6.81 -2.74
C GLU A 268 -2.78 6.41 -2.61
N GLY A 269 -3.01 5.24 -2.01
CA GLY A 269 -4.27 4.95 -1.33
C GLY A 269 -4.11 5.24 0.15
N LEU A 270 -3.80 4.20 0.95
CA LEU A 270 -3.42 4.35 2.35
C LEU A 270 -2.04 3.69 2.56
N PRO A 271 -0.93 4.45 2.57
CA PRO A 271 0.42 3.88 2.61
C PRO A 271 0.72 3.22 3.96
N ASN A 272 0.80 1.89 3.97
CA ASN A 272 1.12 1.11 5.18
C ASN A 272 2.43 1.54 5.82
N THR A 273 3.41 1.96 5.03
CA THR A 273 4.74 2.39 5.52
C THR A 273 4.67 3.64 6.41
N LEU A 274 3.73 4.56 6.16
CA LEU A 274 3.49 5.69 7.06
C LEU A 274 2.93 5.23 8.41
N ILE A 275 1.96 4.32 8.40
CA ILE A 275 1.37 3.78 9.62
C ILE A 275 2.43 2.96 10.40
N GLU A 276 3.30 2.24 9.69
CA GLU A 276 4.44 1.52 10.28
C GLU A 276 5.45 2.49 10.92
N ALA A 277 5.70 3.64 10.29
CA ALA A 277 6.56 4.68 10.85
C ALA A 277 5.95 5.33 12.10
N GLN A 278 4.63 5.60 12.09
CA GLN A 278 3.92 6.04 13.30
C GLN A 278 4.01 5.01 14.43
N ALA A 279 3.82 3.71 14.11
CA ALA A 279 3.91 2.64 15.09
C ALA A 279 5.33 2.49 15.66
N ALA A 280 6.36 2.74 14.84
CA ALA A 280 7.75 2.78 15.29
C ALA A 280 8.08 4.01 16.14
N GLY A 281 7.24 5.06 16.12
CA GLY A 281 7.46 6.33 16.79
C GLY A 281 8.54 7.19 16.14
N VAL A 282 8.80 6.98 14.87
CA VAL A 282 9.77 7.75 14.10
C VAL A 282 9.09 8.99 13.53
N PRO A 283 9.70 10.18 13.63
CA PRO A 283 9.26 11.40 12.97
C PRO A 283 9.04 11.22 11.47
N ILE A 284 8.00 11.85 10.91
CA ILE A 284 7.57 11.65 9.53
C ILE A 284 7.51 12.98 8.79
N ILE A 285 8.09 13.01 7.59
CA ILE A 285 7.83 14.01 6.55
C ILE A 285 7.28 13.27 5.33
N SER A 286 6.11 13.68 4.83
CA SER A 286 5.43 13.00 3.73
C SER A 286 4.88 13.98 2.71
N THR A 287 4.74 13.52 1.47
CA THR A 287 3.96 14.26 0.48
C THR A 287 2.50 14.37 0.90
N ASN A 288 1.89 15.51 0.58
CA ASN A 288 0.46 15.76 0.62
C ASN A 288 -0.19 15.31 -0.71
N CYS A 289 0.15 14.10 -1.17
CA CYS A 289 -0.44 13.57 -2.39
C CYS A 289 -1.89 13.12 -2.16
N PRO A 290 -2.72 13.03 -3.24
CA PRO A 290 -4.10 12.59 -3.11
C PRO A 290 -4.24 11.26 -2.39
N SER A 291 -5.16 11.23 -1.43
CA SER A 291 -5.52 10.14 -0.51
C SER A 291 -4.41 9.64 0.41
N GLY A 292 -4.80 9.34 1.62
CA GLY A 292 -4.03 8.58 2.59
C GLY A 292 -3.00 9.35 3.40
N PRO A 293 -1.92 9.94 2.87
CA PRO A 293 -0.91 10.60 3.70
C PRO A 293 -1.48 11.71 4.57
N LYS A 294 -2.31 12.59 4.00
CA LYS A 294 -3.00 13.66 4.71
C LYS A 294 -3.92 13.12 5.82
N GLU A 295 -4.68 12.07 5.53
CA GLU A 295 -5.56 11.43 6.50
C GLU A 295 -4.77 10.72 7.61
N ILE A 296 -3.70 9.97 7.28
CA ILE A 296 -2.83 9.32 8.26
C ILE A 296 -2.21 10.36 9.19
N LEU A 297 -1.69 11.43 8.64
CA LEU A 297 -0.99 12.49 9.39
C LEU A 297 -1.93 13.58 9.96
N MET A 298 -3.26 13.39 9.85
CA MET A 298 -4.29 14.31 10.37
C MET A 298 -4.00 15.77 10.00
N ASN A 299 -3.89 16.04 8.67
CA ASN A 299 -3.58 17.37 8.14
C ASN A 299 -2.29 17.98 8.69
N GLY A 300 -1.26 17.16 8.96
CA GLY A 300 0.03 17.63 9.46
C GLY A 300 0.17 17.67 10.99
N LYS A 301 -0.87 17.31 11.76
CA LYS A 301 -0.79 17.21 13.23
C LYS A 301 0.15 16.11 13.71
N LEU A 302 0.30 15.03 12.95
CA LEU A 302 1.05 13.82 13.31
C LEU A 302 2.36 13.64 12.55
N GLY A 303 2.74 14.60 11.71
CA GLY A 303 3.96 14.63 10.90
C GLY A 303 3.88 15.80 9.92
N ASP A 304 4.95 16.11 9.21
CA ASP A 304 4.96 17.23 8.28
C ASP A 304 4.54 16.79 6.87
N LEU A 305 3.87 17.70 6.14
CA LEU A 305 3.41 17.51 4.77
C LEU A 305 4.07 18.52 3.83
N PHE A 306 4.37 18.09 2.59
CA PHE A 306 4.85 18.94 1.50
C PHE A 306 4.21 18.50 0.18
N ASN A 307 4.20 19.36 -0.85
CA ASN A 307 3.56 19.03 -2.13
C ASN A 307 4.37 18.00 -2.93
N PRO A 308 3.72 17.09 -3.68
CA PRO A 308 4.41 16.14 -4.54
C PRO A 308 5.39 16.83 -5.50
N GLY A 309 6.62 16.33 -5.62
CA GLY A 309 7.67 16.88 -6.47
C GLY A 309 8.43 18.08 -5.90
N ASP A 310 7.93 18.72 -4.86
CA ASP A 310 8.55 19.92 -4.25
C ASP A 310 9.75 19.54 -3.37
N TYR A 311 10.87 19.24 -4.01
CA TYR A 311 12.12 18.88 -3.33
C TYR A 311 12.75 20.03 -2.56
N ILE A 312 12.46 21.28 -2.93
CA ILE A 312 12.97 22.49 -2.23
C ILE A 312 12.31 22.57 -0.84
N ASN A 313 11.00 22.47 -0.78
CA ASN A 313 10.27 22.49 0.49
C ASN A 313 10.61 21.26 1.35
N LEU A 314 10.77 20.07 0.72
CA LEU A 314 11.25 18.88 1.42
C LEU A 314 12.63 19.12 2.06
N CYS A 315 13.57 19.73 1.33
CA CYS A 315 14.88 20.10 1.86
C CYS A 315 14.76 21.02 3.06
N LYS A 316 13.98 22.11 2.97
CA LYS A 316 13.70 23.05 4.07
C LYS A 316 13.13 22.33 5.30
N LYS A 317 12.17 21.42 5.13
CA LYS A 317 11.59 20.65 6.25
C LYS A 317 12.58 19.70 6.91
N ILE A 318 13.44 19.02 6.12
CA ILE A 318 14.51 18.17 6.67
C ILE A 318 15.52 19.02 7.43
N HIS A 319 15.91 20.17 6.90
CA HIS A 319 16.82 21.11 7.55
C HIS A 319 16.24 21.63 8.88
N ASN A 320 14.97 22.05 8.90
CA ASN A 320 14.29 22.49 10.12
C ASN A 320 14.22 21.38 11.17
N TYR A 321 13.93 20.14 10.73
CA TYR A 321 13.99 18.99 11.63
C TYR A 321 15.39 18.75 12.19
N TYR A 322 16.43 18.89 11.38
CA TYR A 322 17.79 18.73 11.83
C TYR A 322 18.16 19.76 12.92
N LYS A 323 17.77 21.01 12.73
CA LYS A 323 17.98 22.11 13.70
C LYS A 323 17.14 21.94 14.97
N ASN A 324 15.88 21.56 14.84
CA ASN A 324 14.97 21.40 15.97
C ASN A 324 14.21 20.07 15.92
N ARG A 325 14.81 19.01 16.45
CA ARG A 325 14.21 17.67 16.48
C ARG A 325 13.00 17.57 17.42
N LYS A 326 12.85 18.48 18.42
CA LYS A 326 11.80 18.38 19.45
C LYS A 326 10.40 18.46 18.87
N LEU A 327 10.16 19.39 17.93
CA LEU A 327 8.82 19.61 17.36
C LEU A 327 8.26 18.36 16.67
N LEU A 328 9.00 17.80 15.73
CA LEU A 328 8.55 16.63 14.97
C LEU A 328 8.53 15.35 15.82
N LYS A 329 9.39 15.29 16.86
CA LYS A 329 9.33 14.24 17.89
C LYS A 329 8.03 14.28 18.70
N LYS A 330 7.56 15.47 19.10
CA LYS A 330 6.24 15.63 19.75
C LYS A 330 5.12 15.10 18.86
N LYS A 331 5.13 15.43 17.55
CA LYS A 331 4.17 14.90 16.57
C LYS A 331 4.23 13.37 16.47
N SER A 332 5.41 12.75 16.50
CA SER A 332 5.55 11.29 16.44
C SER A 332 5.04 10.59 17.69
N ILE A 333 5.20 11.20 18.87
CA ILE A 333 4.62 10.68 20.12
C ILE A 333 3.09 10.74 20.06
N LEU A 334 2.54 11.87 19.62
CA LEU A 334 1.10 12.03 19.44
C LEU A 334 0.56 11.03 18.42
N ALA A 335 1.29 10.77 17.34
CA ALA A 335 0.90 9.82 16.28
C ALA A 335 0.65 8.41 16.82
N LYS A 336 1.41 7.96 17.84
CA LYS A 336 1.18 6.66 18.48
C LYS A 336 -0.21 6.56 19.14
N LYS A 337 -0.70 7.65 19.74
CA LYS A 337 -2.03 7.69 20.38
C LYS A 337 -3.15 7.46 19.36
N TYR A 338 -2.96 7.85 18.10
CA TYR A 338 -3.96 7.74 17.03
C TYR A 338 -3.88 6.44 16.22
N LEU A 339 -3.01 5.49 16.61
CA LEU A 339 -2.90 4.19 15.94
C LEU A 339 -4.14 3.30 16.10
N TYR A 340 -5.00 3.56 17.08
CA TYR A 340 -6.26 2.83 17.26
C TYR A 340 -7.13 2.83 16.00
N ARG A 341 -7.02 3.85 15.13
CA ARG A 341 -7.72 3.93 13.84
C ARG A 341 -7.37 2.76 12.92
N PHE A 342 -6.16 2.23 13.02
CA PHE A 342 -5.63 1.12 12.24
C PHE A 342 -5.64 -0.20 13.01
N ASN A 343 -6.51 -0.31 14.03
CA ASN A 343 -6.60 -1.50 14.86
C ASN A 343 -6.86 -2.74 14.02
N TYR A 344 -6.02 -3.76 14.21
CA TYR A 344 -6.02 -4.99 13.43
C TYR A 344 -7.36 -5.71 13.48
N GLN A 345 -7.86 -6.00 14.69
CA GLN A 345 -9.10 -6.75 14.88
C GLN A 345 -10.32 -5.96 14.41
N LYS A 346 -10.43 -4.68 14.81
CA LYS A 346 -11.55 -3.81 14.44
C LYS A 346 -11.70 -3.73 12.93
N ASN A 347 -10.62 -3.39 12.21
CA ASN A 347 -10.68 -3.19 10.76
C ASN A 347 -10.89 -4.51 10.00
N LEU A 348 -10.36 -5.63 10.51
CA LEU A 348 -10.64 -6.94 9.90
C LEU A 348 -12.06 -7.44 10.17
N ASN A 349 -12.63 -7.11 11.33
CA ASN A 349 -14.03 -7.44 11.62
C ASN A 349 -14.99 -6.72 10.66
N GLU A 350 -14.67 -5.49 10.23
CA GLU A 350 -15.44 -4.78 9.19
C GLU A 350 -15.52 -5.56 7.87
N TYR A 351 -14.44 -6.28 7.47
CA TYR A 351 -14.50 -7.20 6.33
C TYR A 351 -15.46 -8.36 6.58
N VAL A 352 -15.42 -8.97 7.78
CA VAL A 352 -16.34 -10.06 8.15
C VAL A 352 -17.79 -9.61 8.08
N LEU A 353 -18.12 -8.45 8.64
CA LEU A 353 -19.46 -7.88 8.60
C LEU A 353 -19.91 -7.60 7.15
N THR A 354 -19.05 -7.03 6.34
CA THR A 354 -19.36 -6.76 4.94
C THR A 354 -19.58 -8.05 4.14
N ILE A 355 -18.74 -9.07 4.33
CA ILE A 355 -18.89 -10.37 3.66
C ILE A 355 -20.18 -11.05 4.10
N ARG A 356 -20.52 -11.03 5.40
CA ARG A 356 -21.75 -11.64 5.94
C ARG A 356 -23.02 -11.08 5.33
N LYS A 357 -23.05 -9.79 4.99
CA LYS A 357 -24.19 -9.13 4.34
C LYS A 357 -24.55 -9.79 2.99
N TYR A 358 -23.58 -10.32 2.25
CA TYR A 358 -23.76 -10.84 0.90
C TYR A 358 -23.63 -12.37 0.78
N ILE A 359 -23.10 -13.06 1.79
CA ILE A 359 -22.85 -14.51 1.73
C ILE A 359 -24.06 -15.37 2.11
N LYS A 360 -24.97 -14.81 2.90
CA LYS A 360 -26.15 -15.54 3.42
C LYS A 360 -27.26 -15.74 2.40
N TYR A 361 -27.37 -14.90 1.37
CA TYR A 361 -28.47 -14.91 0.38
C TYR A 361 -28.07 -15.56 -0.93
#